data_af0cac5b0cccf9e6f10cea758b9e04ed
#
_entry.id   af0cac5b0cccf9e6f10cea758b9e04ed
#
_cell.length_a   1.000
_cell.length_b   1.000
_cell.length_c   1.000
_cell.angle_alpha   90.00
_cell.angle_beta   90.00
_cell.angle_gamma   90.00
#
_symmetry.space_group_name_H-M   'P 1'
#
loop_
_entity.id
_entity.type
_entity.pdbx_description
1 polymer ?
#
loop_
_entity_poly.entity_id
_entity_poly.type
_entity_poly.pdbx_seq_one_letter_code
_entity_poly.pdbx_strand_id
1 'polypeptide(L)'
;VQNGLKGVYFIGQTYHLKEEKERLMKIGFDAINVVRLFDFEKKAALTYKYAKWKHKIFRIPKVVEYKKASSFFVGDEEYEENIIPTIIPNWDHSPRSRGKSLVLNHAEPSYFARHMKEAISL
;
A
#
# COMPACT_ATOMS: atom_id res chain seq x y z
N VAL A 1 7.01 -33.98 -2.29
CA VAL A 1 7.91 -32.85 -2.61
C VAL A 1 9.32 -33.36 -2.54
N GLN A 2 10.09 -33.35 -3.66
CA GLN A 2 11.37 -34.04 -3.83
C GLN A 2 12.48 -33.61 -2.85
N ASN A 3 12.38 -32.47 -2.18
CA ASN A 3 13.41 -31.90 -1.30
C ASN A 3 12.97 -31.78 0.18
N GLY A 4 12.01 -32.58 0.65
CA GLY A 4 11.57 -32.58 2.05
C GLY A 4 10.77 -31.38 2.50
N LEU A 5 10.42 -30.46 1.60
CA LEU A 5 9.55 -29.32 1.90
C LEU A 5 8.09 -29.78 2.02
N LYS A 6 7.39 -29.31 3.04
CA LYS A 6 5.99 -29.69 3.32
C LYS A 6 4.99 -29.08 2.31
N GLY A 7 5.39 -28.05 1.55
CA GLY A 7 4.57 -27.37 0.57
C GLY A 7 5.12 -25.99 0.25
N VAL A 8 4.39 -25.23 -0.57
CA VAL A 8 4.65 -23.84 -0.90
C VAL A 8 3.39 -23.05 -0.58
N TYR A 9 3.54 -21.94 0.13
CA TYR A 9 2.46 -21.02 0.43
C TYR A 9 2.53 -19.86 -0.56
N PHE A 10 1.48 -19.66 -1.34
CA PHE A 10 1.44 -18.65 -2.39
C PHE A 10 0.68 -17.41 -1.91
N ILE A 11 1.35 -16.26 -1.94
CA ILE A 11 0.76 -14.96 -1.60
C ILE A 11 0.61 -14.14 -2.88
N GLY A 12 -0.64 -13.81 -3.26
CA GLY A 12 -0.94 -12.87 -4.33
C GLY A 12 -0.81 -11.44 -3.85
N GLN A 13 -0.35 -10.51 -4.68
CA GLN A 13 -0.29 -9.09 -4.34
C GLN A 13 -1.28 -8.29 -5.19
N THR A 14 -2.02 -7.36 -4.58
CA THR A 14 -2.94 -6.48 -5.29
C THR A 14 -3.04 -5.09 -4.68
N TYR A 15 -3.40 -4.11 -5.53
CA TYR A 15 -3.85 -2.75 -5.17
C TYR A 15 -5.39 -2.62 -5.21
N HIS A 16 -6.10 -3.65 -5.68
CA HIS A 16 -7.55 -3.64 -5.96
C HIS A 16 -8.21 -4.89 -5.38
N LEU A 17 -8.19 -5.01 -4.05
CA LEU A 17 -8.66 -6.22 -3.38
C LEU A 17 -10.09 -6.62 -3.77
N LYS A 18 -11.03 -5.65 -3.78
CA LYS A 18 -12.45 -5.94 -4.05
C LYS A 18 -12.69 -6.56 -5.42
N GLU A 19 -11.91 -6.15 -6.40
CA GLU A 19 -12.02 -6.62 -7.79
C GLU A 19 -11.25 -7.92 -8.04
N GLU A 20 -10.17 -8.15 -7.28
CA GLU A 20 -9.23 -9.23 -7.58
C GLU A 20 -9.26 -10.39 -6.59
N LYS A 21 -9.87 -10.24 -5.40
CA LYS A 21 -9.87 -11.25 -4.34
C LYS A 21 -10.35 -12.61 -4.83
N GLU A 22 -11.55 -12.67 -5.39
CA GLU A 22 -12.13 -13.94 -5.86
C GLU A 22 -11.28 -14.58 -6.94
N ARG A 23 -10.75 -13.79 -7.86
CA ARG A 23 -9.88 -14.28 -8.95
C ARG A 23 -8.60 -14.88 -8.39
N LEU A 24 -7.92 -14.18 -7.47
CA LEU A 24 -6.66 -14.64 -6.88
C LEU A 24 -6.86 -15.92 -6.07
N MET A 25 -7.87 -15.99 -5.24
CA MET A 25 -8.19 -17.19 -4.48
C MET A 25 -8.56 -18.36 -5.40
N LYS A 26 -9.32 -18.11 -6.46
CA LYS A 26 -9.74 -19.16 -7.42
C LYS A 26 -8.58 -19.76 -8.22
N ILE A 27 -7.54 -18.99 -8.50
CA ILE A 27 -6.34 -19.50 -9.19
C ILE A 27 -5.34 -20.18 -8.25
N GLY A 28 -5.62 -20.25 -6.95
CA GLY A 28 -4.88 -21.06 -5.98
C GLY A 28 -3.87 -20.31 -5.12
N PHE A 29 -4.02 -19.02 -4.92
CA PHE A 29 -3.26 -18.31 -3.88
C PHE A 29 -3.84 -18.61 -2.50
N ASP A 30 -2.95 -18.85 -1.53
CA ASP A 30 -3.32 -19.16 -0.15
C ASP A 30 -3.67 -17.90 0.65
N ALA A 31 -3.05 -16.76 0.29
CA ALA A 31 -3.36 -15.46 0.87
C ALA A 31 -3.15 -14.31 -0.13
N ILE A 32 -3.63 -13.13 0.21
CA ILE A 32 -3.52 -11.91 -0.60
C ILE A 32 -2.87 -10.81 0.22
N ASN A 33 -1.76 -10.28 -0.27
CA ASN A 33 -1.13 -9.09 0.26
C ASN A 33 -1.75 -7.85 -0.40
N VAL A 34 -2.30 -6.96 0.41
CA VAL A 34 -2.95 -5.72 -0.05
C VAL A 34 -2.01 -4.55 0.09
N VAL A 35 -1.75 -3.86 -1.02
CA VAL A 35 -0.89 -2.66 -1.04
C VAL A 35 -1.76 -1.40 -1.06
N ARG A 36 -1.86 -0.72 0.08
CA ARG A 36 -2.67 0.49 0.24
C ARG A 36 -1.90 1.81 0.07
N LEU A 37 -0.73 1.74 -0.57
CA LEU A 37 0.14 2.92 -0.76
C LEU A 37 -0.60 4.14 -1.35
N PHE A 38 -1.62 3.92 -2.18
CA PHE A 38 -2.36 4.98 -2.88
C PHE A 38 -3.78 5.21 -2.33
N ASP A 39 -4.19 4.54 -1.25
CA ASP A 39 -5.57 4.63 -0.76
C ASP A 39 -5.90 6.01 -0.16
N PHE A 40 -4.90 6.73 0.37
CA PHE A 40 -5.07 8.12 0.77
C PHE A 40 -5.54 9.02 -0.40
N GLU A 41 -5.24 8.66 -1.65
CA GLU A 41 -5.68 9.38 -2.84
C GLU A 41 -7.17 9.26 -3.10
N LYS A 42 -7.74 8.11 -2.79
CA LYS A 42 -9.17 7.83 -3.01
C LYS A 42 -10.05 8.59 -1.99
N LYS A 43 -9.53 8.79 -0.79
CA LYS A 43 -10.26 9.39 0.34
C LYS A 43 -9.98 10.88 0.54
N ALA A 44 -8.92 11.44 -0.06
CA ALA A 44 -8.57 12.85 0.07
C ALA A 44 -9.45 13.74 -0.83
N ALA A 45 -10.13 14.69 -0.21
CA ALA A 45 -11.10 15.63 -0.78
C ALA A 45 -10.50 16.62 -1.83
N LEU A 46 -11.24 17.65 -2.19
CA LEU A 46 -10.99 18.69 -3.22
C LEU A 46 -9.55 19.27 -3.27
N THR A 47 -8.86 19.42 -2.14
CA THR A 47 -7.48 19.87 -2.05
C THR A 47 -6.51 18.97 -2.84
N TYR A 48 -6.84 17.68 -2.95
CA TYR A 48 -6.08 16.70 -3.69
C TYR A 48 -6.24 16.85 -5.21
N LYS A 49 -7.42 17.23 -5.70
CA LYS A 49 -7.66 17.48 -7.13
C LYS A 49 -6.78 18.61 -7.65
N TYR A 50 -6.62 19.70 -6.85
CA TYR A 50 -5.73 20.81 -7.19
C TYR A 50 -4.24 20.40 -7.22
N ALA A 51 -3.81 19.63 -6.22
CA ALA A 51 -2.43 19.11 -6.18
C ALA A 51 -2.15 18.17 -7.37
N LYS A 52 -3.12 17.34 -7.76
CA LYS A 52 -3.03 16.45 -8.92
C LYS A 52 -2.92 17.21 -10.24
N TRP A 53 -3.68 18.29 -10.39
CA TRP A 53 -3.62 19.16 -11.57
C TRP A 53 -2.24 19.85 -11.70
N LYS A 54 -1.76 20.44 -10.60
CA LYS A 54 -0.43 21.07 -10.50
C LYS A 54 0.71 20.09 -10.84
N HIS A 55 0.65 18.88 -10.28
CA HIS A 55 1.57 17.81 -10.56
C HIS A 55 1.57 17.40 -12.05
N LYS A 56 0.41 17.31 -12.69
CA LYS A 56 0.28 16.94 -14.11
C LYS A 56 0.89 17.99 -15.04
N ILE A 57 0.68 19.28 -14.76
CA ILE A 57 1.16 20.39 -15.61
C ILE A 57 2.66 20.65 -15.42
N PHE A 58 3.11 20.75 -14.17
CA PHE A 58 4.49 21.15 -13.88
C PHE A 58 5.45 19.97 -13.75
N ARG A 59 4.99 18.74 -13.88
CA ARG A 59 5.78 17.51 -13.71
C ARG A 59 6.60 17.51 -12.40
N ILE A 60 6.02 18.04 -11.33
CA ILE A 60 6.60 18.08 -9.99
C ILE A 60 6.23 16.80 -9.26
N PRO A 61 7.13 16.12 -8.52
CA PRO A 61 6.82 15.00 -7.69
C PRO A 61 5.68 15.31 -6.72
N LYS A 62 4.80 14.34 -6.51
CA LYS A 62 3.74 14.45 -5.54
C LYS A 62 4.30 14.11 -4.17
N VAL A 63 4.38 15.09 -3.31
CA VAL A 63 4.88 14.94 -1.95
C VAL A 63 3.70 14.87 -0.97
N VAL A 64 3.67 13.84 -0.14
CA VAL A 64 2.64 13.62 0.87
C VAL A 64 3.31 13.32 2.20
N GLU A 65 2.79 13.88 3.30
CA GLU A 65 3.27 13.57 4.63
C GLU A 65 2.99 12.10 4.99
N TYR A 66 4.02 11.38 5.41
CA TYR A 66 3.92 9.99 5.83
C TYR A 66 2.84 9.78 6.90
N LYS A 67 2.79 10.67 7.89
CA LYS A 67 1.77 10.63 8.96
C LYS A 67 0.34 10.59 8.41
N LYS A 68 0.06 11.35 7.35
CA LYS A 68 -1.27 11.39 6.72
C LYS A 68 -1.52 10.14 5.85
N ALA A 69 -0.52 9.70 5.09
CA ALA A 69 -0.65 8.53 4.23
C ALA A 69 -0.79 7.25 5.06
N SER A 70 -0.01 7.10 6.13
CA SER A 70 0.02 5.88 6.94
C SER A 70 -1.30 5.55 7.64
N SER A 71 -2.17 6.53 7.89
CA SER A 71 -3.50 6.27 8.44
C SER A 71 -4.46 5.54 7.47
N PHE A 72 -4.01 5.27 6.25
CA PHE A 72 -4.77 4.54 5.24
C PHE A 72 -4.07 3.23 4.81
N PHE A 73 -2.95 2.86 5.44
CA PHE A 73 -2.17 1.67 5.07
C PHE A 73 -2.75 0.37 5.60
N VAL A 74 -3.66 0.44 6.56
CA VAL A 74 -4.47 -0.68 7.04
C VAL A 74 -5.94 -0.31 6.85
N GLY A 75 -6.76 -1.24 6.42
CA GLY A 75 -8.20 -1.09 6.25
C GLY A 75 -8.96 -2.21 6.96
N ASP A 76 -10.27 -2.21 6.79
CA ASP A 76 -11.14 -3.21 7.44
C ASP A 76 -10.94 -4.61 6.86
N GLU A 77 -10.54 -4.69 5.60
CA GLU A 77 -10.38 -5.97 4.90
C GLU A 77 -9.16 -6.78 5.40
N GLU A 78 -8.16 -6.14 6.02
CA GLU A 78 -7.00 -6.82 6.59
C GLU A 78 -7.33 -7.62 7.87
N TYR A 79 -8.53 -7.48 8.44
CA TYR A 79 -9.03 -8.34 9.51
C TYR A 79 -9.53 -9.71 9.01
N GLU A 80 -9.59 -9.93 7.73
CA GLU A 80 -9.96 -11.23 7.15
C GLU A 80 -8.77 -12.20 7.16
N GLU A 81 -9.01 -13.49 7.46
CA GLU A 81 -7.99 -14.52 7.71
C GLU A 81 -6.91 -14.64 6.62
N ASN A 82 -7.27 -14.46 5.36
CA ASN A 82 -6.35 -14.65 4.22
C ASN A 82 -5.86 -13.34 3.62
N ILE A 83 -6.01 -12.22 4.34
CA ILE A 83 -5.55 -10.92 3.89
C ILE A 83 -4.35 -10.47 4.72
N ILE A 84 -3.28 -10.10 4.03
CA ILE A 84 -2.01 -9.72 4.66
C ILE A 84 -1.76 -8.23 4.40
N PRO A 85 -1.58 -7.40 5.43
CA PRO A 85 -1.25 -5.99 5.27
C PRO A 85 0.15 -5.80 4.67
N THR A 86 0.34 -4.72 3.94
CA THR A 86 1.67 -4.28 3.50
C THR A 86 2.26 -3.29 4.48
N ILE A 87 3.46 -3.56 4.96
CA ILE A 87 4.22 -2.64 5.80
C ILE A 87 5.04 -1.71 4.91
N ILE A 88 4.80 -0.41 5.04
CA ILE A 88 5.41 0.63 4.21
C ILE A 88 6.25 1.56 5.10
N PRO A 89 7.57 1.35 5.22
CA PRO A 89 8.43 2.18 6.07
C PRO A 89 8.63 3.59 5.52
N ASN A 90 8.73 3.70 4.20
CA ASN A 90 8.83 4.96 3.44
C ASN A 90 8.60 4.67 1.96
N TRP A 91 8.40 5.72 1.18
CA TRP A 91 8.26 5.59 -0.26
C TRP A 91 8.82 6.81 -1.00
N ASP A 92 9.80 6.59 -1.87
CA ASP A 92 10.27 7.57 -2.83
C ASP A 92 10.46 6.91 -4.20
N HIS A 93 9.61 7.27 -5.14
CA HIS A 93 9.67 6.76 -6.50
C HIS A 93 10.32 7.75 -7.48
N SER A 94 10.89 8.85 -6.98
CA SER A 94 11.46 9.91 -7.81
C SER A 94 12.66 9.45 -8.67
N PRO A 95 13.53 8.54 -8.19
CA PRO A 95 14.63 8.05 -9.03
C PRO A 95 14.16 7.35 -10.31
N ARG A 96 13.00 6.70 -10.26
CA ARG A 96 12.44 5.93 -11.37
C ARG A 96 11.49 6.74 -12.26
N SER A 97 10.64 7.58 -11.67
CA SER A 97 9.52 8.26 -12.35
C SER A 97 9.67 9.77 -12.44
N ARG A 98 10.76 10.33 -11.90
CA ARG A 98 11.04 11.77 -11.90
C ARG A 98 9.83 12.58 -11.42
N GLY A 99 9.42 13.60 -12.17
CA GLY A 99 8.29 14.45 -11.84
C GLY A 99 6.91 13.80 -11.83
N LYS A 100 6.78 12.50 -12.18
CA LYS A 100 5.53 11.74 -12.06
C LYS A 100 5.50 10.84 -10.83
N SER A 101 6.43 11.03 -9.89
CA SER A 101 6.58 10.19 -8.72
C SER A 101 5.69 10.61 -7.55
N LEU A 102 5.46 9.64 -6.66
CA LEU A 102 5.00 9.86 -5.30
C LEU A 102 6.20 9.80 -4.35
N VAL A 103 6.26 10.73 -3.42
CA VAL A 103 7.23 10.77 -2.33
C VAL A 103 6.47 10.91 -1.01
N LEU A 104 6.73 10.03 -0.06
CA LEU A 104 6.29 10.19 1.31
C LEU A 104 7.39 10.91 2.08
N ASN A 105 7.10 12.09 2.60
CA ASN A 105 8.06 12.85 3.40
C ASN A 105 7.77 12.76 4.89
N HIS A 106 8.72 13.19 5.72
CA HIS A 106 8.62 13.15 7.19
C HIS A 106 8.24 11.75 7.72
N ALA A 107 8.88 10.71 7.17
CA ALA A 107 8.72 9.33 7.63
C ALA A 107 9.52 9.12 8.94
N GLU A 108 9.04 9.70 10.03
CA GLU A 108 9.67 9.55 11.34
C GLU A 108 9.47 8.13 11.89
N PRO A 109 10.46 7.58 12.63
CA PRO A 109 10.38 6.23 13.21
C PRO A 109 9.12 6.01 14.09
N SER A 110 8.65 7.05 14.77
CA SER A 110 7.45 7.02 15.60
C SER A 110 6.17 6.73 14.81
N TYR A 111 6.03 7.31 13.61
CA TYR A 111 4.89 7.06 12.74
C TYR A 111 4.95 5.66 12.13
N PHE A 112 6.15 5.22 11.76
CA PHE A 112 6.34 3.86 11.28
C PHE A 112 6.06 2.82 12.37
N ALA A 113 6.54 3.05 13.61
CA ALA A 113 6.25 2.17 14.74
C ALA A 113 4.76 2.04 15.02
N ARG A 114 3.98 3.11 14.85
CA ARG A 114 2.52 3.06 14.97
C ARG A 114 1.90 2.21 13.86
N HIS A 115 2.28 2.41 12.61
CA HIS A 115 1.82 1.60 11.48
C HIS A 115 2.17 0.11 11.67
N MET A 116 3.40 -0.20 12.12
CA MET A 116 3.81 -1.56 12.46
C MET A 116 2.93 -2.20 13.54
N LYS A 117 2.67 -1.48 14.64
CA LYS A 117 1.80 -1.98 15.71
C LYS A 117 0.40 -2.29 15.21
N GLU A 118 -0.18 -1.41 14.40
CA GLU A 118 -1.49 -1.60 13.79
C GLU A 118 -1.50 -2.85 12.91
N ALA A 119 -0.53 -3.00 12.01
CA ALA A 119 -0.42 -4.15 11.12
C ALA A 119 -0.15 -5.50 11.83
N ILE A 120 0.46 -5.50 13.01
CA ILE A 120 0.75 -6.71 13.79
C ILE A 120 -0.43 -7.07 14.71
N SER A 121 -1.30 -6.12 15.03
CA SER A 121 -2.46 -6.34 15.91
C SER A 121 -3.69 -6.91 15.19
N LEU A 122 -3.59 -7.16 13.89
CA LEU A 122 -4.61 -7.80 13.06
C LEU A 122 -4.62 -9.31 13.28
#